data_70f2d98945ed3de1e2fcf20b727f3f2f
#
_entry.id   70f2d98945ed3de1e2fcf20b727f3f2f
#
_cell.length_a   1.000
_cell.length_b   1.000
_cell.length_c   1.000
_cell.angle_alpha   90.00
_cell.angle_beta   90.00
_cell.angle_gamma   90.00
#
_symmetry.space_group_name_H-M   'P 1'
#
loop_
_entity.id
_entity.type
_entity.pdbx_description
1 polymer ?
#
loop_
_entity_poly.entity_id
_entity_poly.type
_entity_poly.pdbx_seq_one_letter_code
_entity_poly.pdbx_strand_id
1 'polypeptide(L)'
;MRVFSLIASLCLFAGGAASAQQCGGSFSGFVNDMKQEAISRGHDPATVNAFFASASYSEAVIKADRAQGFFQKPFIEFAQQLISQGRLNTGRAKEQQYSAIFDRIEREFGVSRGVLLAFWAFETDYGGFQGNFNTLNALVTLSHDCRRPELFRPQVFAALKLYEKGDFDPRNTTGAWAGEIGMVQMLPQDILDNGVDGDGDGHVYLKTSAPDALMSGGKMLQHLGWRAGEPWLQEVAVPDNLDWYETGLRSSKTGAEWAALGVQPRHGQIAGNLQANLVLPQGRKGPAFLAYPNFHVYFEWNQSYTYVLTAAYFANRLEGAPVFTTGNPEPGLSGGQMKALQQKLAARGYDVGKIDGILGAGTRAAVQDVQRELGMPADAWPTAALLNRL
;
A
#
# COMPACT_ATOMS: atom_id res chain seq x y z
N MET A 1 -43.14 -4.53 62.13
CA MET A 1 -43.83 -3.91 61.00
C MET A 1 -43.05 -2.70 60.55
N ARG A 2 -42.29 -2.78 59.52
CA ARG A 2 -41.72 -1.64 58.76
C ARG A 2 -41.73 -2.03 57.29
N VAL A 3 -42.58 -1.31 56.55
CA VAL A 3 -42.79 -1.48 55.12
C VAL A 3 -41.68 -0.76 54.40
N PHE A 4 -40.87 -1.43 53.58
CA PHE A 4 -39.93 -0.82 52.64
C PHE A 4 -40.57 -0.72 51.27
N SER A 5 -40.82 0.51 50.85
CA SER A 5 -41.21 0.83 49.46
C SER A 5 -39.99 0.76 48.53
N LEU A 6 -40.03 -0.14 47.57
CA LEU A 6 -39.11 -0.17 46.42
C LEU A 6 -39.57 0.86 45.39
N ILE A 7 -38.73 1.91 45.20
CA ILE A 7 -38.86 2.82 44.06
C ILE A 7 -38.01 2.22 42.92
N ALA A 8 -38.71 1.70 41.88
CA ALA A 8 -38.07 1.27 40.64
C ALA A 8 -37.75 2.52 39.80
N SER A 9 -36.43 2.89 39.75
CA SER A 9 -35.93 3.90 38.80
C SER A 9 -35.85 3.28 37.42
N LEU A 10 -36.71 3.71 36.53
CA LEU A 10 -36.71 3.38 35.10
C LEU A 10 -35.63 4.24 34.42
N CYS A 11 -34.41 3.71 34.23
CA CYS A 11 -33.40 4.34 33.38
C CYS A 11 -33.81 4.14 31.91
N LEU A 12 -34.33 5.19 31.31
CA LEU A 12 -34.48 5.31 29.85
C LEU A 12 -33.06 5.42 29.25
N PHE A 13 -32.55 4.32 28.74
CA PHE A 13 -31.41 4.36 27.81
C PHE A 13 -31.90 4.99 26.50
N ALA A 14 -31.63 6.26 26.28
CA ALA A 14 -31.68 6.84 24.97
C ALA A 14 -30.55 6.19 24.15
N GLY A 15 -30.89 5.10 23.45
CA GLY A 15 -30.02 4.52 22.43
C GLY A 15 -29.84 5.54 21.32
N GLY A 16 -28.68 6.21 21.30
CA GLY A 16 -28.25 6.95 20.14
C GLY A 16 -28.21 5.97 18.97
N ALA A 17 -29.12 6.15 18.01
CA ALA A 17 -29.05 5.46 16.74
C ALA A 17 -27.69 5.84 16.12
N ALA A 18 -26.73 4.90 16.11
CA ALA A 18 -25.59 5.01 15.22
C ALA A 18 -26.21 5.14 13.82
N SER A 19 -26.11 6.31 13.21
CA SER A 19 -26.53 6.49 11.83
C SER A 19 -25.67 5.56 11.02
N ALA A 20 -26.29 4.48 10.50
CA ALA A 20 -25.63 3.61 9.55
C ALA A 20 -25.10 4.50 8.43
N GLN A 21 -23.85 4.32 8.08
CA GLN A 21 -23.17 5.07 7.04
C GLN A 21 -23.98 4.92 5.76
N GLN A 22 -24.72 5.98 5.38
CA GLN A 22 -25.64 5.91 4.26
C GLN A 22 -24.85 5.80 2.96
N CYS A 23 -25.09 4.77 2.19
CA CYS A 23 -24.62 4.57 0.83
C CYS A 23 -25.80 4.16 -0.05
N GLY A 24 -25.69 4.32 -1.38
CA GLY A 24 -26.76 3.98 -2.32
C GLY A 24 -27.89 5.03 -2.39
N GLY A 25 -29.04 4.63 -2.89
CA GLY A 25 -30.15 5.53 -3.16
C GLY A 25 -29.93 6.41 -4.40
N SER A 26 -30.66 7.55 -4.52
CA SER A 26 -30.41 8.49 -5.59
C SER A 26 -29.11 9.25 -5.35
N PHE A 27 -28.28 9.39 -6.38
CA PHE A 27 -27.01 10.10 -6.25
C PHE A 27 -27.18 11.56 -5.81
N SER A 28 -28.21 12.24 -6.33
CA SER A 28 -28.50 13.61 -5.91
C SER A 28 -28.92 13.73 -4.45
N GLY A 29 -29.70 12.77 -3.95
CA GLY A 29 -30.04 12.68 -2.52
C GLY A 29 -28.79 12.47 -1.67
N PHE A 30 -27.94 11.52 -2.04
CA PHE A 30 -26.68 11.26 -1.38
C PHE A 30 -25.77 12.50 -1.32
N VAL A 31 -25.61 13.22 -2.43
CA VAL A 31 -24.83 14.49 -2.46
C VAL A 31 -25.45 15.53 -1.53
N ASN A 32 -26.78 15.65 -1.47
CA ASN A 32 -27.42 16.58 -0.55
C ASN A 32 -27.18 16.20 0.92
N ASP A 33 -27.22 14.90 1.26
CA ASP A 33 -26.92 14.41 2.61
C ASP A 33 -25.45 14.72 2.98
N MET A 34 -24.52 14.51 2.04
CA MET A 34 -23.10 14.89 2.23
C MET A 34 -22.93 16.40 2.48
N LYS A 35 -23.68 17.27 1.77
CA LYS A 35 -23.68 18.71 2.02
C LYS A 35 -24.18 19.06 3.41
N GLN A 36 -25.30 18.48 3.83
CA GLN A 36 -25.86 18.72 5.16
C GLN A 36 -24.88 18.27 6.26
N GLU A 37 -24.25 17.12 6.07
CA GLU A 37 -23.23 16.64 7.00
C GLU A 37 -22.03 17.57 7.05
N ALA A 38 -21.51 18.06 5.93
CA ALA A 38 -20.41 19.03 5.88
C ALA A 38 -20.78 20.31 6.67
N ILE A 39 -21.97 20.86 6.45
CA ILE A 39 -22.48 22.02 7.18
C ILE A 39 -22.57 21.72 8.69
N SER A 40 -23.09 20.55 9.06
CA SER A 40 -23.19 20.13 10.47
C SER A 40 -21.82 19.96 11.14
N ARG A 41 -20.78 19.68 10.37
CA ARG A 41 -19.38 19.62 10.82
C ARG A 41 -18.72 21.00 10.92
N GLY A 42 -19.44 22.09 10.60
CA GLY A 42 -18.98 23.47 10.74
C GLY A 42 -18.38 24.09 9.49
N HIS A 43 -18.50 23.45 8.32
CA HIS A 43 -18.09 24.07 7.06
C HIS A 43 -19.10 25.14 6.60
N ASP A 44 -18.60 26.21 5.97
CA ASP A 44 -19.44 27.29 5.47
C ASP A 44 -20.41 26.80 4.38
N PRO A 45 -21.73 27.07 4.48
CA PRO A 45 -22.72 26.61 3.52
C PRO A 45 -22.46 27.05 2.06
N ALA A 46 -21.94 28.26 1.83
CA ALA A 46 -21.64 28.75 0.48
C ALA A 46 -20.46 27.98 -0.11
N THR A 47 -19.41 27.75 0.66
CA THR A 47 -18.23 26.95 0.30
C THR A 47 -18.62 25.50 0.00
N VAL A 48 -19.43 24.88 0.86
CA VAL A 48 -19.95 23.51 0.66
C VAL A 48 -20.73 23.40 -0.64
N ASN A 49 -21.64 24.36 -0.91
CA ASN A 49 -22.42 24.36 -2.15
C ASN A 49 -21.53 24.55 -3.38
N ALA A 50 -20.53 25.43 -3.33
CA ALA A 50 -19.57 25.63 -4.42
C ALA A 50 -18.73 24.36 -4.69
N PHE A 51 -18.25 23.71 -3.64
CA PHE A 51 -17.47 22.48 -3.74
C PHE A 51 -18.26 21.34 -4.42
N PHE A 52 -19.49 21.09 -3.99
CA PHE A 52 -20.32 20.02 -4.56
C PHE A 52 -21.05 20.39 -5.85
N ALA A 53 -20.93 21.64 -6.34
CA ALA A 53 -21.67 22.09 -7.52
C ALA A 53 -21.35 21.30 -8.80
N SER A 54 -20.13 20.76 -8.91
CA SER A 54 -19.68 19.95 -10.06
C SER A 54 -19.73 18.44 -9.81
N ALA A 55 -20.20 18.00 -8.63
CA ALA A 55 -20.22 16.57 -8.29
C ALA A 55 -21.16 15.79 -9.23
N SER A 56 -20.65 14.77 -9.87
CA SER A 56 -21.40 13.90 -10.78
C SER A 56 -20.99 12.43 -10.60
N TYR A 57 -21.94 11.53 -10.83
CA TYR A 57 -21.70 10.09 -10.80
C TYR A 57 -20.84 9.67 -12.01
N SER A 58 -19.87 8.79 -11.77
CA SER A 58 -18.94 8.31 -12.81
C SER A 58 -18.99 6.78 -12.95
N GLU A 59 -19.67 6.29 -13.97
CA GLU A 59 -19.66 4.87 -14.32
C GLU A 59 -18.26 4.35 -14.64
N ALA A 60 -17.40 5.21 -15.23
CA ALA A 60 -16.02 4.86 -15.55
C ALA A 60 -15.21 4.53 -14.29
N VAL A 61 -15.45 5.25 -13.19
CA VAL A 61 -14.84 4.97 -11.87
C VAL A 61 -15.29 3.61 -11.35
N ILE A 62 -16.59 3.32 -11.40
CA ILE A 62 -17.12 2.01 -10.97
C ILE A 62 -16.54 0.88 -11.81
N LYS A 63 -16.46 1.06 -13.12
CA LYS A 63 -15.83 0.09 -14.01
C LYS A 63 -14.37 -0.16 -13.66
N ALA A 64 -13.60 0.89 -13.39
CA ALA A 64 -12.20 0.78 -12.97
C ALA A 64 -12.09 0.07 -11.61
N ASP A 65 -12.94 0.42 -10.64
CA ASP A 65 -12.99 -0.23 -9.31
C ASP A 65 -13.30 -1.73 -9.39
N ARG A 66 -14.11 -2.18 -10.35
CA ARG A 66 -14.46 -3.59 -10.54
C ARG A 66 -13.41 -4.36 -11.36
N ALA A 67 -12.56 -3.66 -12.13
CA ALA A 67 -11.59 -4.27 -13.03
C ALA A 67 -10.26 -4.66 -12.34
N GLN A 68 -10.13 -4.53 -11.03
CA GLN A 68 -8.90 -4.85 -10.30
C GLN A 68 -8.57 -6.34 -10.32
N GLY A 69 -7.37 -6.71 -10.76
CA GLY A 69 -6.93 -8.11 -10.83
C GLY A 69 -5.55 -8.32 -11.47
N PHE A 70 -4.57 -7.43 -11.27
CA PHE A 70 -3.39 -7.39 -12.15
C PHE A 70 -2.05 -7.94 -11.61
N PHE A 71 -1.92 -8.32 -10.34
CA PHE A 71 -0.61 -8.76 -9.80
C PHE A 71 -0.45 -10.28 -9.80
N GLN A 72 -0.60 -10.93 -10.96
CA GLN A 72 -0.50 -12.39 -11.08
C GLN A 72 0.90 -12.88 -11.48
N LYS A 73 1.83 -11.96 -11.83
CA LYS A 73 3.17 -12.34 -12.26
C LYS A 73 4.07 -12.68 -11.08
N PRO A 74 4.91 -13.74 -11.20
CA PRO A 74 5.96 -14.03 -10.23
C PRO A 74 6.94 -12.85 -10.08
N PHE A 75 7.56 -12.70 -8.93
CA PHE A 75 8.43 -11.58 -8.59
C PHE A 75 9.54 -11.30 -9.61
N ILE A 76 10.26 -12.34 -10.08
CA ILE A 76 11.35 -12.16 -11.04
C ILE A 76 10.85 -11.50 -12.32
N GLU A 77 9.78 -12.05 -12.91
CA GLU A 77 9.19 -11.52 -14.15
C GLU A 77 8.63 -10.10 -13.94
N PHE A 78 7.94 -9.87 -12.81
CA PHE A 78 7.39 -8.58 -12.48
C PHE A 78 8.47 -7.51 -12.29
N ALA A 79 9.55 -7.83 -11.56
CA ALA A 79 10.68 -6.94 -11.35
C ALA A 79 11.41 -6.64 -12.67
N GLN A 80 11.67 -7.64 -13.50
CA GLN A 80 12.32 -7.44 -14.79
C GLN A 80 11.49 -6.57 -15.75
N GLN A 81 10.16 -6.68 -15.71
CA GLN A 81 9.27 -5.86 -16.52
C GLN A 81 9.24 -4.40 -16.05
N LEU A 82 9.17 -4.17 -14.74
CA LEU A 82 9.03 -2.82 -14.17
C LEU A 82 10.36 -2.07 -14.04
N ILE A 83 11.46 -2.78 -13.80
CA ILE A 83 12.77 -2.15 -13.57
C ILE A 83 13.58 -2.16 -14.88
N SER A 84 13.19 -1.30 -15.80
CA SER A 84 13.90 -1.10 -17.06
C SER A 84 15.12 -0.19 -16.90
N GLN A 85 16.12 -0.33 -17.79
CA GLN A 85 17.27 0.59 -17.83
C GLN A 85 16.82 2.04 -18.08
N GLY A 86 15.77 2.25 -18.90
CA GLY A 86 15.19 3.57 -19.13
C GLY A 86 14.67 4.20 -17.84
N ARG A 87 13.91 3.42 -17.04
CA ARG A 87 13.37 3.90 -15.76
C ARG A 87 14.47 4.19 -14.72
N LEU A 88 15.53 3.37 -14.68
CA LEU A 88 16.71 3.65 -13.85
C LEU A 88 17.43 4.95 -14.28
N ASN A 89 17.61 5.16 -15.59
CA ASN A 89 18.25 6.37 -16.10
C ASN A 89 17.41 7.62 -15.82
N THR A 90 16.08 7.53 -15.98
CA THR A 90 15.15 8.62 -15.62
C THR A 90 15.23 8.92 -14.13
N GLY A 91 15.25 7.89 -13.27
CA GLY A 91 15.40 8.06 -11.83
C GLY A 91 16.66 8.82 -11.44
N ARG A 92 17.82 8.46 -12.00
CA ARG A 92 19.09 9.17 -11.77
C ARG A 92 19.05 10.62 -12.26
N ALA A 93 18.41 10.88 -13.41
CA ALA A 93 18.24 12.25 -13.89
C ALA A 93 17.35 13.07 -12.97
N LYS A 94 16.25 12.46 -12.42
CA LYS A 94 15.38 13.10 -11.44
C LYS A 94 16.08 13.33 -10.10
N GLU A 95 16.90 12.39 -9.66
CA GLU A 95 17.75 12.55 -8.47
C GLU A 95 18.65 13.79 -8.59
N GLN A 96 19.33 13.94 -9.72
CA GLN A 96 20.19 15.10 -9.98
C GLN A 96 19.37 16.40 -10.07
N GLN A 97 18.24 16.37 -10.78
CA GLN A 97 17.37 17.53 -10.97
C GLN A 97 16.83 18.08 -9.64
N TYR A 98 16.49 17.20 -8.68
CA TYR A 98 15.89 17.54 -7.41
C TYR A 98 16.81 17.23 -6.22
N SER A 99 18.13 17.24 -6.41
CA SER A 99 19.09 16.84 -5.38
C SER A 99 18.91 17.60 -4.06
N ALA A 100 18.71 18.92 -4.12
CA ALA A 100 18.46 19.74 -2.92
C ALA A 100 17.19 19.35 -2.16
N ILE A 101 16.14 18.91 -2.87
CA ILE A 101 14.90 18.41 -2.26
C ILE A 101 15.16 17.07 -1.60
N PHE A 102 15.85 16.15 -2.25
CA PHE A 102 16.22 14.86 -1.64
C PHE A 102 17.13 15.03 -0.43
N ASP A 103 18.11 15.93 -0.49
CA ASP A 103 18.96 16.26 0.67
C ASP A 103 18.13 16.82 1.85
N ARG A 104 17.10 17.61 1.56
CA ARG A 104 16.16 18.12 2.55
C ARG A 104 15.32 16.99 3.15
N ILE A 105 14.79 16.09 2.33
CA ILE A 105 13.99 14.94 2.77
C ILE A 105 14.82 13.99 3.66
N GLU A 106 16.02 13.66 3.26
CA GLU A 106 16.92 12.80 4.06
C GLU A 106 17.22 13.43 5.41
N ARG A 107 17.45 14.74 5.45
CA ARG A 107 17.72 15.47 6.70
C ARG A 107 16.49 15.60 7.60
N GLU A 108 15.32 15.93 7.04
CA GLU A 108 14.10 16.25 7.81
C GLU A 108 13.29 15.00 8.16
N PHE A 109 13.23 14.03 7.27
CA PHE A 109 12.38 12.84 7.42
C PHE A 109 13.17 11.53 7.52
N GLY A 110 14.47 11.56 7.24
CA GLY A 110 15.34 10.37 7.28
C GLY A 110 15.05 9.36 6.18
N VAL A 111 14.27 9.72 5.15
CA VAL A 111 13.88 8.84 4.06
C VAL A 111 14.90 8.94 2.93
N SER A 112 15.42 7.78 2.50
CA SER A 112 16.39 7.72 1.41
C SER A 112 15.77 8.12 0.06
N ARG A 113 16.57 8.82 -0.75
CA ARG A 113 16.16 9.26 -2.10
C ARG A 113 15.75 8.12 -3.01
N GLY A 114 16.44 6.98 -2.95
CA GLY A 114 16.09 5.80 -3.74
C GLY A 114 14.68 5.28 -3.48
N VAL A 115 14.22 5.39 -2.22
CA VAL A 115 12.86 4.99 -1.81
C VAL A 115 11.79 5.85 -2.47
N LEU A 116 11.93 7.18 -2.37
CA LEU A 116 10.96 8.09 -2.98
C LEU A 116 10.99 8.06 -4.51
N LEU A 117 12.17 7.91 -5.11
CA LEU A 117 12.30 7.71 -6.55
C LEU A 117 11.60 6.42 -7.01
N ALA A 118 11.66 5.35 -6.20
CA ALA A 118 10.99 4.10 -6.53
C ALA A 118 9.45 4.25 -6.47
N PHE A 119 8.90 4.89 -5.46
CA PHE A 119 7.47 5.22 -5.40
C PHE A 119 7.06 6.14 -6.54
N TRP A 120 7.78 7.24 -6.78
CA TRP A 120 7.49 8.16 -7.88
C TRP A 120 7.46 7.47 -9.24
N ALA A 121 8.40 6.56 -9.48
CA ALA A 121 8.44 5.77 -10.71
C ALA A 121 7.26 4.81 -10.83
N PHE A 122 6.91 4.10 -9.75
CA PHE A 122 5.89 3.06 -9.80
C PHE A 122 4.47 3.61 -9.78
N GLU A 123 4.26 4.72 -9.08
CA GLU A 123 2.95 5.37 -9.03
C GLU A 123 2.61 6.08 -10.34
N THR A 124 3.55 6.82 -10.91
CA THR A 124 3.22 7.72 -12.02
C THR A 124 4.25 7.78 -13.15
N ASP A 125 5.22 6.87 -13.18
CA ASP A 125 6.35 6.94 -14.11
C ASP A 125 7.05 8.32 -14.09
N TYR A 126 7.43 8.74 -12.88
CA TYR A 126 8.02 10.06 -12.58
C TYR A 126 7.15 11.26 -12.95
N GLY A 127 5.85 11.13 -12.74
CA GLY A 127 4.86 12.17 -13.02
C GLY A 127 4.32 12.15 -14.46
N GLY A 128 4.76 11.19 -15.28
CA GLY A 128 4.33 11.07 -16.67
C GLY A 128 2.89 10.61 -16.82
N PHE A 129 2.36 9.88 -15.84
CA PHE A 129 0.98 9.38 -15.86
C PHE A 129 0.36 9.44 -14.46
N GLN A 130 -0.42 10.49 -14.20
CA GLN A 130 -1.01 10.77 -12.89
C GLN A 130 -2.53 10.50 -12.81
N GLY A 131 -3.10 9.89 -13.84
CA GLY A 131 -4.54 9.72 -13.96
C GLY A 131 -5.27 10.96 -14.48
N ASN A 132 -6.50 10.74 -14.98
CA ASN A 132 -7.32 11.76 -15.59
C ASN A 132 -8.79 11.73 -15.11
N PHE A 133 -9.10 10.98 -14.07
CA PHE A 133 -10.41 10.99 -13.44
C PHE A 133 -10.57 12.29 -12.63
N ASN A 134 -11.73 12.95 -12.72
CA ASN A 134 -12.02 14.05 -11.80
C ASN A 134 -12.09 13.48 -10.37
N THR A 135 -11.24 14.00 -9.48
CA THR A 135 -11.04 13.44 -8.13
C THR A 135 -12.30 13.56 -7.28
N LEU A 136 -13.02 14.70 -7.33
CA LEU A 136 -14.28 14.85 -6.59
C LEU A 136 -15.31 13.81 -7.03
N ASN A 137 -15.49 13.66 -8.35
CA ASN A 137 -16.45 12.71 -8.91
C ASN A 137 -16.08 11.26 -8.56
N ALA A 138 -14.78 10.92 -8.58
CA ALA A 138 -14.31 9.62 -8.17
C ALA A 138 -14.64 9.32 -6.70
N LEU A 139 -14.29 10.23 -5.80
CA LEU A 139 -14.50 10.06 -4.37
C LEU A 139 -15.98 10.00 -4.01
N VAL A 140 -16.83 10.90 -4.55
CA VAL A 140 -18.28 10.90 -4.26
C VAL A 140 -18.95 9.66 -4.84
N THR A 141 -18.56 9.21 -6.05
CA THR A 141 -19.07 7.98 -6.66
C THR A 141 -18.74 6.75 -5.81
N LEU A 142 -17.49 6.61 -5.36
CA LEU A 142 -17.05 5.48 -4.55
C LEU A 142 -17.62 5.51 -3.12
N SER A 143 -17.90 6.71 -2.60
CA SER A 143 -18.62 6.89 -1.33
C SER A 143 -20.09 6.50 -1.43
N HIS A 144 -20.73 6.78 -2.58
CA HIS A 144 -22.11 6.38 -2.86
C HIS A 144 -22.22 4.86 -3.11
N ASP A 145 -21.21 4.24 -3.69
CA ASP A 145 -21.16 2.78 -3.92
C ASP A 145 -20.96 2.03 -2.62
N CYS A 146 -21.89 1.12 -2.29
CA CYS A 146 -21.92 0.41 -1.01
C CYS A 146 -20.82 -0.65 -0.82
N ARG A 147 -19.81 -0.68 -1.67
CA ARG A 147 -18.68 -1.65 -1.56
C ARG A 147 -17.66 -1.27 -0.49
N ARG A 148 -17.26 0.01 -0.42
CA ARG A 148 -16.22 0.53 0.48
C ARG A 148 -16.46 1.99 0.88
N PRO A 149 -17.66 2.38 1.28
CA PRO A 149 -17.99 3.77 1.59
C PRO A 149 -17.16 4.33 2.75
N GLU A 150 -16.81 3.48 3.71
CA GLU A 150 -15.97 3.82 4.88
C GLU A 150 -14.58 4.31 4.49
N LEU A 151 -14.03 3.83 3.37
CA LEU A 151 -12.74 4.26 2.85
C LEU A 151 -12.82 5.63 2.15
N PHE A 152 -13.85 5.82 1.32
CA PHE A 152 -13.91 6.97 0.41
C PHE A 152 -14.66 8.17 0.97
N ARG A 153 -15.66 7.96 1.84
CA ARG A 153 -16.43 9.06 2.42
C ARG A 153 -15.57 10.07 3.22
N PRO A 154 -14.61 9.64 4.07
CA PRO A 154 -13.70 10.57 4.72
C PRO A 154 -12.88 11.40 3.72
N GLN A 155 -12.51 10.83 2.59
CA GLN A 155 -11.71 11.49 1.56
C GLN A 155 -12.45 12.66 0.90
N VAL A 156 -13.78 12.59 0.77
CA VAL A 156 -14.60 13.71 0.26
C VAL A 156 -14.52 14.92 1.20
N PHE A 157 -14.60 14.70 2.53
CA PHE A 157 -14.48 15.78 3.51
C PHE A 157 -13.04 16.31 3.60
N ALA A 158 -12.05 15.46 3.42
CA ALA A 158 -10.67 15.88 3.32
C ALA A 158 -10.43 16.76 2.07
N ALA A 159 -11.00 16.38 0.92
CA ALA A 159 -10.93 17.19 -0.30
C ALA A 159 -11.63 18.55 -0.12
N LEU A 160 -12.75 18.61 0.62
CA LEU A 160 -13.41 19.88 0.97
C LEU A 160 -12.48 20.78 1.80
N LYS A 161 -11.77 20.23 2.79
CA LYS A 161 -10.79 21.00 3.58
C LYS A 161 -9.61 21.50 2.74
N LEU A 162 -9.14 20.69 1.77
CA LEU A 162 -8.11 21.13 0.83
C LEU A 162 -8.65 22.24 -0.10
N TYR A 163 -9.93 22.17 -0.51
CA TYR A 163 -10.57 23.23 -1.28
C TYR A 163 -10.65 24.56 -0.48
N GLU A 164 -10.97 24.50 0.80
CA GLU A 164 -10.98 25.67 1.69
C GLU A 164 -9.59 26.30 1.85
N LYS A 165 -8.52 25.50 1.74
CA LYS A 165 -7.12 25.97 1.75
C LYS A 165 -6.65 26.52 0.38
N GLY A 166 -7.38 26.27 -0.68
CA GLY A 166 -6.96 26.61 -2.05
C GLY A 166 -6.09 25.54 -2.73
N ASP A 167 -5.91 24.38 -2.12
CA ASP A 167 -5.05 23.28 -2.60
C ASP A 167 -5.81 22.22 -3.42
N PHE A 168 -7.11 22.42 -3.65
CA PHE A 168 -7.97 21.51 -4.40
C PHE A 168 -8.99 22.30 -5.22
N ASP A 169 -9.15 21.93 -6.50
CA ASP A 169 -10.20 22.46 -7.38
C ASP A 169 -11.20 21.34 -7.72
N PRO A 170 -12.46 21.39 -7.25
CA PRO A 170 -13.44 20.34 -7.48
C PRO A 170 -13.78 20.10 -8.95
N ARG A 171 -13.51 21.08 -9.83
CA ARG A 171 -13.76 20.98 -11.28
C ARG A 171 -12.56 20.42 -12.04
N ASN A 172 -11.34 20.81 -11.64
CA ASN A 172 -10.13 20.62 -12.43
C ASN A 172 -9.12 19.64 -11.80
N THR A 173 -9.21 19.37 -10.48
CA THR A 173 -8.31 18.38 -9.86
C THR A 173 -8.64 17.00 -10.41
N THR A 174 -7.63 16.37 -11.03
CA THR A 174 -7.71 15.03 -11.59
C THR A 174 -6.63 14.13 -10.99
N GLY A 175 -6.90 12.84 -10.95
CA GLY A 175 -6.00 11.84 -10.41
C GLY A 175 -6.34 10.43 -10.86
N ALA A 176 -5.98 9.42 -10.08
CA ALA A 176 -6.38 8.05 -10.32
C ALA A 176 -7.89 7.84 -10.07
N TRP A 177 -8.38 6.68 -10.49
CA TRP A 177 -9.81 6.34 -10.40
C TRP A 177 -10.33 6.24 -8.96
N ALA A 178 -9.46 5.95 -7.98
CA ALA A 178 -9.84 5.85 -6.56
C ALA A 178 -9.63 7.17 -5.80
N GLY A 179 -9.28 8.26 -6.50
CA GLY A 179 -9.21 9.61 -5.94
C GLY A 179 -7.83 10.03 -5.46
N GLU A 180 -6.79 9.22 -5.71
CA GLU A 180 -5.41 9.57 -5.42
C GLU A 180 -4.94 10.68 -6.36
N ILE A 181 -4.12 11.60 -5.83
CA ILE A 181 -3.69 12.84 -6.49
C ILE A 181 -2.16 12.88 -6.60
N GLY A 182 -1.71 13.33 -7.76
CA GLY A 182 -0.35 13.81 -7.95
C GLY A 182 0.69 12.73 -8.19
N MET A 183 1.95 13.16 -8.18
CA MET A 183 3.11 12.37 -8.63
C MET A 183 3.41 11.15 -7.76
N VAL A 184 2.96 11.15 -6.51
CA VAL A 184 3.12 10.06 -5.54
C VAL A 184 1.79 9.46 -5.08
N GLN A 185 0.68 9.83 -5.75
CA GLN A 185 -0.65 9.21 -5.60
C GLN A 185 -1.17 9.17 -4.16
N MET A 186 -1.25 10.35 -3.51
CA MET A 186 -1.80 10.49 -2.16
C MET A 186 -3.31 10.75 -2.19
N LEU A 187 -4.03 10.16 -1.23
CA LEU A 187 -5.43 10.48 -0.98
C LEU A 187 -5.57 11.86 -0.30
N PRO A 188 -6.70 12.55 -0.43
CA PRO A 188 -6.91 13.88 0.18
C PRO A 188 -6.60 13.95 1.68
N GLN A 189 -6.93 12.90 2.47
CA GLN A 189 -6.60 12.87 3.89
C GLN A 189 -5.09 12.79 4.12
N ASP A 190 -4.39 11.99 3.31
CA ASP A 190 -2.93 11.89 3.41
C ASP A 190 -2.26 13.23 3.09
N ILE A 191 -2.82 13.99 2.12
CA ILE A 191 -2.33 15.34 1.79
C ILE A 191 -2.58 16.30 2.95
N LEU A 192 -3.74 16.23 3.62
CA LEU A 192 -4.00 17.07 4.81
C LEU A 192 -3.03 16.80 5.96
N ASP A 193 -2.72 15.54 6.19
CA ASP A 193 -1.91 15.09 7.33
C ASP A 193 -0.40 15.24 7.06
N ASN A 194 0.01 15.02 5.81
CA ASN A 194 1.42 14.92 5.43
C ASN A 194 1.85 15.92 4.35
N GLY A 195 0.95 16.74 3.82
CA GLY A 195 1.28 17.74 2.80
C GLY A 195 2.36 18.71 3.27
N VAL A 196 3.32 18.99 2.39
CA VAL A 196 4.41 19.92 2.60
C VAL A 196 4.52 20.81 1.37
N ASP A 197 4.49 22.12 1.58
CA ASP A 197 4.89 23.11 0.59
C ASP A 197 6.42 23.00 0.41
N GLY A 198 6.82 22.31 -0.62
CA GLY A 198 8.23 21.97 -0.87
C GLY A 198 8.97 23.05 -1.62
N ASP A 199 8.27 23.83 -2.47
CA ASP A 199 8.86 24.93 -3.25
C ASP A 199 8.63 26.31 -2.65
N GLY A 200 7.79 26.44 -1.60
CA GLY A 200 7.62 27.67 -0.83
C GLY A 200 6.64 28.65 -1.43
N ASP A 201 5.70 28.18 -2.27
CA ASP A 201 4.70 29.05 -2.92
C ASP A 201 3.44 29.29 -2.06
N GLY A 202 3.33 28.66 -0.90
CA GLY A 202 2.23 28.77 0.06
C GLY A 202 1.14 27.73 -0.14
N HIS A 203 1.29 26.81 -1.07
CA HIS A 203 0.34 25.76 -1.43
C HIS A 203 0.96 24.36 -1.42
N VAL A 204 0.12 23.32 -1.57
CA VAL A 204 0.56 21.92 -1.71
C VAL A 204 -0.04 21.32 -2.98
N TYR A 205 0.70 21.41 -4.07
CA TYR A 205 0.25 20.98 -5.40
C TYR A 205 0.97 19.71 -5.89
N LEU A 206 0.59 18.55 -5.39
CA LEU A 206 1.24 17.27 -5.70
C LEU A 206 1.22 16.88 -7.18
N LYS A 207 0.37 17.52 -7.99
CA LYS A 207 0.24 17.23 -9.42
C LYS A 207 1.23 18.02 -10.26
N THR A 208 1.55 19.25 -9.88
CA THR A 208 2.36 20.19 -10.67
C THR A 208 3.69 20.52 -10.05
N SER A 209 3.83 20.41 -8.72
CA SER A 209 5.07 20.62 -7.98
C SER A 209 5.70 19.29 -7.57
N ALA A 210 6.82 18.92 -8.18
CA ALA A 210 7.60 17.76 -7.74
C ALA A 210 8.21 17.96 -6.33
N PRO A 211 8.69 19.16 -5.94
CA PRO A 211 9.08 19.41 -4.57
C PRO A 211 8.00 19.09 -3.55
N ASP A 212 6.75 19.53 -3.76
CA ASP A 212 5.63 19.24 -2.86
C ASP A 212 5.33 17.75 -2.78
N ALA A 213 5.27 17.10 -3.94
CA ALA A 213 4.99 15.67 -4.00
C ALA A 213 6.06 14.85 -3.27
N LEU A 214 7.33 15.14 -3.49
CA LEU A 214 8.44 14.41 -2.89
C LEU A 214 8.54 14.68 -1.38
N MET A 215 8.43 15.94 -0.95
CA MET A 215 8.45 16.31 0.47
C MET A 215 7.27 15.70 1.21
N SER A 216 6.06 15.76 0.65
CA SER A 216 4.85 15.15 1.23
C SER A 216 4.98 13.62 1.33
N GLY A 217 5.49 12.96 0.27
CA GLY A 217 5.77 11.53 0.30
C GLY A 217 6.80 11.15 1.36
N GLY A 218 7.86 11.94 1.52
CA GLY A 218 8.87 11.73 2.56
C GLY A 218 8.29 11.86 3.97
N LYS A 219 7.50 12.91 4.22
CA LYS A 219 6.82 13.09 5.50
C LYS A 219 5.81 11.97 5.79
N MET A 220 5.06 11.52 4.77
CA MET A 220 4.15 10.40 4.92
C MET A 220 4.88 9.11 5.31
N LEU A 221 6.00 8.77 4.68
CA LEU A 221 6.80 7.60 5.05
C LEU A 221 7.33 7.70 6.49
N GLN A 222 7.79 8.89 6.93
CA GLN A 222 8.17 9.12 8.32
C GLN A 222 6.97 8.90 9.27
N HIS A 223 5.79 9.43 8.95
CA HIS A 223 4.56 9.22 9.72
C HIS A 223 4.17 7.74 9.80
N LEU A 224 4.36 6.98 8.73
CA LEU A 224 4.12 5.54 8.67
C LEU A 224 5.18 4.70 9.42
N GLY A 225 6.17 5.34 10.04
CA GLY A 225 7.15 4.69 10.90
C GLY A 225 8.52 4.42 10.26
N TRP A 226 8.87 5.14 9.18
CA TRP A 226 10.20 5.04 8.58
C TRP A 226 11.29 5.38 9.59
N ARG A 227 12.32 4.54 9.67
CA ARG A 227 13.44 4.67 10.58
C ARG A 227 14.68 5.16 9.82
N ALA A 228 15.13 6.36 10.14
CA ALA A 228 16.28 6.98 9.50
C ALA A 228 17.55 6.12 9.65
N GLY A 229 18.28 5.95 8.56
CA GLY A 229 19.54 5.21 8.55
C GLY A 229 19.44 3.69 8.67
N GLU A 230 18.23 3.11 8.82
CA GLU A 230 18.04 1.67 8.80
C GLU A 230 17.78 1.17 7.37
N PRO A 231 18.33 0.00 7.00
CA PRO A 231 18.04 -0.63 5.72
C PRO A 231 16.57 -1.08 5.65
N TRP A 232 16.09 -1.33 4.42
CA TRP A 232 14.75 -1.89 4.19
C TRP A 232 14.81 -3.30 3.61
N LEU A 233 15.68 -3.56 2.64
CA LEU A 233 15.78 -4.84 1.95
C LEU A 233 17.22 -5.16 1.59
N GLN A 234 17.69 -6.39 1.86
CA GLN A 234 19.04 -6.83 1.52
C GLN A 234 19.03 -8.21 0.89
N GLU A 235 19.63 -8.35 -0.28
CA GLU A 235 19.80 -9.65 -0.92
C GLU A 235 20.79 -10.54 -0.14
N VAL A 236 20.42 -11.81 0.04
CA VAL A 236 21.21 -12.78 0.78
C VAL A 236 21.31 -14.11 0.03
N ALA A 237 22.33 -14.90 0.37
CA ALA A 237 22.43 -16.32 0.08
C ALA A 237 21.95 -17.09 1.30
N VAL A 238 21.21 -18.17 1.07
CA VAL A 238 20.65 -19.03 2.13
C VAL A 238 21.24 -20.44 2.01
N PRO A 239 21.52 -21.12 3.13
CA PRO A 239 21.98 -22.50 3.11
C PRO A 239 20.83 -23.48 2.80
N ASP A 240 21.14 -24.62 2.20
CA ASP A 240 20.13 -25.61 1.81
C ASP A 240 19.43 -26.31 2.98
N ASN A 241 20.05 -26.31 4.16
CA ASN A 241 19.57 -26.98 5.38
C ASN A 241 18.79 -26.08 6.33
N LEU A 242 18.35 -24.90 5.87
CA LEU A 242 17.56 -23.99 6.70
C LEU A 242 16.18 -24.58 7.00
N ASP A 243 15.67 -24.33 8.20
CA ASP A 243 14.23 -24.55 8.47
C ASP A 243 13.41 -23.51 7.71
N TRP A 244 12.86 -23.93 6.58
CA TRP A 244 12.09 -23.04 5.70
C TRP A 244 10.81 -22.50 6.34
N TYR A 245 10.30 -23.15 7.39
CA TYR A 245 9.13 -22.67 8.13
C TYR A 245 9.42 -21.39 8.93
N GLU A 246 10.69 -21.16 9.25
CA GLU A 246 11.15 -19.93 9.91
C GLU A 246 11.27 -18.73 8.96
N THR A 247 10.93 -18.90 7.67
CA THR A 247 10.97 -17.85 6.65
C THR A 247 9.61 -17.17 6.44
N GLY A 248 9.59 -16.09 5.66
CA GLY A 248 8.38 -15.33 5.37
C GLY A 248 8.11 -14.22 6.38
N LEU A 249 6.98 -13.52 6.20
CA LEU A 249 6.66 -12.33 6.99
C LEU A 249 6.18 -12.61 8.42
N ARG A 250 5.85 -13.87 8.75
CA ARG A 250 5.33 -14.25 10.08
C ARG A 250 6.43 -14.49 11.12
N SER A 251 7.64 -14.76 10.68
CA SER A 251 8.77 -15.08 11.54
C SER A 251 9.90 -14.07 11.33
N SER A 252 10.47 -13.56 12.41
CA SER A 252 11.60 -12.67 12.34
C SER A 252 12.68 -13.09 13.33
N LYS A 253 13.92 -12.83 12.97
CA LYS A 253 15.11 -13.00 13.80
C LYS A 253 16.00 -11.79 13.61
N THR A 254 16.91 -11.55 14.55
CA THR A 254 17.94 -10.54 14.33
C THR A 254 18.83 -10.91 13.14
N GLY A 255 19.45 -9.93 12.50
CA GLY A 255 20.41 -10.21 11.43
C GLY A 255 21.56 -11.11 11.90
N ALA A 256 21.99 -10.98 13.16
CA ALA A 256 23.02 -11.85 13.75
C ALA A 256 22.54 -13.30 13.88
N GLU A 257 21.29 -13.53 14.28
CA GLU A 257 20.70 -14.89 14.34
C GLU A 257 20.58 -15.51 12.95
N TRP A 258 20.16 -14.73 11.94
CA TRP A 258 20.16 -15.22 10.55
C TRP A 258 21.57 -15.58 10.07
N ALA A 259 22.57 -14.75 10.38
CA ALA A 259 23.97 -15.04 10.04
C ALA A 259 24.47 -16.31 10.73
N ALA A 260 24.11 -16.54 12.01
CA ALA A 260 24.45 -17.75 12.75
C ALA A 260 23.81 -19.02 12.15
N LEU A 261 22.64 -18.89 11.48
CA LEU A 261 22.00 -19.95 10.72
C LEU A 261 22.60 -20.16 9.31
N GLY A 262 23.66 -19.44 8.97
CA GLY A 262 24.37 -19.55 7.69
C GLY A 262 23.85 -18.64 6.57
N VAL A 263 22.94 -17.73 6.86
CA VAL A 263 22.53 -16.70 5.89
C VAL A 263 23.68 -15.71 5.68
N GLN A 264 24.05 -15.46 4.43
CA GLN A 264 25.19 -14.60 4.08
C GLN A 264 24.72 -13.44 3.19
N PRO A 265 25.22 -12.21 3.38
CA PRO A 265 24.91 -11.11 2.52
C PRO A 265 25.53 -11.35 1.14
N ARG A 266 24.83 -11.04 0.07
CA ARG A 266 25.43 -11.04 -1.26
C ARG A 266 26.29 -9.80 -1.48
N HIS A 267 25.93 -8.71 -0.81
CA HIS A 267 26.66 -7.44 -0.83
C HIS A 267 26.55 -6.76 0.52
N GLY A 268 27.59 -6.00 0.90
CA GLY A 268 27.60 -5.27 2.16
C GLY A 268 27.71 -6.17 3.39
N GLN A 269 27.11 -5.75 4.48
CA GLN A 269 27.08 -6.44 5.77
C GLN A 269 25.63 -6.55 6.26
N ILE A 270 25.29 -7.66 6.93
CA ILE A 270 24.00 -7.82 7.58
C ILE A 270 23.93 -6.88 8.79
N ALA A 271 22.82 -6.15 8.93
CA ALA A 271 22.54 -5.33 10.11
C ALA A 271 22.19 -6.26 11.30
N GLY A 272 23.22 -6.71 12.01
CA GLY A 272 23.14 -7.79 12.99
C GLY A 272 22.19 -7.52 14.16
N ASN A 273 22.03 -6.25 14.55
CA ASN A 273 21.17 -5.82 15.66
C ASN A 273 19.71 -5.56 15.29
N LEU A 274 19.38 -5.55 13.99
CA LEU A 274 18.00 -5.31 13.54
C LEU A 274 17.23 -6.62 13.37
N GLN A 275 15.96 -6.60 13.70
CA GLN A 275 15.03 -7.66 13.32
C GLN A 275 14.86 -7.68 11.81
N ALA A 276 14.78 -8.87 11.23
CA ALA A 276 14.54 -9.04 9.81
C ALA A 276 13.71 -10.30 9.54
N ASN A 277 12.86 -10.24 8.55
CA ASN A 277 12.19 -11.41 7.99
C ASN A 277 13.02 -11.93 6.82
N LEU A 278 13.25 -13.23 6.74
CA LEU A 278 13.86 -13.83 5.56
C LEU A 278 12.76 -14.14 4.54
N VAL A 279 12.66 -13.35 3.47
CA VAL A 279 11.61 -13.49 2.47
C VAL A 279 12.11 -14.18 1.21
N LEU A 280 11.33 -15.16 0.74
CA LEU A 280 11.62 -16.02 -0.41
C LEU A 280 10.49 -15.86 -1.44
N PRO A 281 10.53 -14.84 -2.30
CA PRO A 281 9.40 -14.52 -3.19
C PRO A 281 9.00 -15.65 -4.15
N GLN A 282 9.95 -16.50 -4.54
CA GLN A 282 9.73 -17.67 -5.41
C GLN A 282 10.33 -18.95 -4.80
N GLY A 283 10.21 -19.09 -3.47
CA GLY A 283 10.66 -20.25 -2.72
C GLY A 283 12.18 -20.34 -2.53
N ARG A 284 12.62 -21.40 -1.89
CA ARG A 284 13.99 -21.60 -1.43
C ARG A 284 15.07 -21.66 -2.52
N LYS A 285 14.67 -21.93 -3.77
CA LYS A 285 15.58 -22.00 -4.94
C LYS A 285 15.62 -20.70 -5.73
N GLY A 286 14.76 -19.73 -5.39
CA GLY A 286 14.69 -18.40 -5.97
C GLY A 286 15.55 -17.38 -5.23
N PRO A 287 15.33 -16.08 -5.53
CA PRO A 287 15.98 -15.01 -4.80
C PRO A 287 15.55 -14.97 -3.33
N ALA A 288 16.46 -14.55 -2.45
CA ALA A 288 16.24 -14.43 -1.02
C ALA A 288 16.65 -13.05 -0.52
N PHE A 289 15.87 -12.49 0.39
CA PHE A 289 16.15 -11.18 0.97
C PHE A 289 15.89 -11.16 2.47
N LEU A 290 16.70 -10.39 3.21
CA LEU A 290 16.35 -9.93 4.54
C LEU A 290 15.53 -8.63 4.40
N ALA A 291 14.32 -8.67 4.92
CA ALA A 291 13.37 -7.56 4.98
C ALA A 291 13.40 -6.97 6.40
N TYR A 292 13.98 -5.79 6.54
CA TYR A 292 14.15 -5.06 7.80
C TYR A 292 12.91 -4.23 8.17
N PRO A 293 12.84 -3.57 9.33
CA PRO A 293 11.64 -2.82 9.73
C PRO A 293 11.13 -1.84 8.70
N ASN A 294 12.00 -1.10 8.00
CA ASN A 294 11.61 -0.17 6.95
C ASN A 294 10.93 -0.84 5.74
N PHE A 295 11.14 -2.14 5.52
CA PHE A 295 10.40 -2.89 4.49
C PHE A 295 8.90 -2.95 4.80
N HIS A 296 8.52 -3.03 6.07
CA HIS A 296 7.12 -3.08 6.46
C HIS A 296 6.39 -1.76 6.21
N VAL A 297 7.10 -0.62 6.20
CA VAL A 297 6.52 0.69 5.86
C VAL A 297 6.02 0.72 4.41
N TYR A 298 6.64 -0.02 3.50
CA TYR A 298 6.13 -0.17 2.13
C TYR A 298 4.74 -0.82 2.08
N PHE A 299 4.40 -1.71 3.04
CA PHE A 299 3.06 -2.31 3.11
C PHE A 299 1.99 -1.33 3.56
N GLU A 300 2.33 -0.30 4.33
CA GLU A 300 1.40 0.78 4.66
C GLU A 300 1.07 1.64 3.42
N TRP A 301 1.99 1.71 2.47
CA TRP A 301 1.77 2.39 1.19
C TRP A 301 0.96 1.52 0.20
N ASN A 302 1.30 0.23 0.06
CA ASN A 302 0.64 -0.69 -0.86
C ASN A 302 0.60 -2.12 -0.30
N GLN A 303 -0.57 -2.74 -0.27
CA GLN A 303 -0.78 -4.07 0.34
C GLN A 303 -0.34 -5.24 -0.56
N SER A 304 0.11 -4.99 -1.80
CA SER A 304 0.55 -6.06 -2.69
C SER A 304 1.98 -6.50 -2.39
N TYR A 305 2.16 -7.75 -1.93
CA TYR A 305 3.48 -8.32 -1.64
C TYR A 305 4.47 -8.17 -2.81
N THR A 306 4.02 -8.48 -4.04
CA THR A 306 4.88 -8.41 -5.23
C THR A 306 5.25 -6.96 -5.56
N TYR A 307 4.30 -6.01 -5.43
CA TYR A 307 4.58 -4.58 -5.59
C TYR A 307 5.61 -4.11 -4.55
N VAL A 308 5.34 -4.33 -3.28
CA VAL A 308 6.19 -3.88 -2.15
C VAL A 308 7.62 -4.38 -2.31
N LEU A 309 7.80 -5.67 -2.56
CA LEU A 309 9.13 -6.25 -2.74
C LEU A 309 9.84 -5.68 -3.97
N THR A 310 9.11 -5.45 -5.06
CA THR A 310 9.69 -4.87 -6.28
C THR A 310 10.05 -3.40 -6.10
N ALA A 311 9.21 -2.60 -5.41
CA ALA A 311 9.51 -1.20 -5.09
C ALA A 311 10.73 -1.08 -4.17
N ALA A 312 10.79 -1.90 -3.12
CA ALA A 312 11.92 -1.95 -2.19
C ALA A 312 13.23 -2.36 -2.90
N TYR A 313 13.16 -3.36 -3.78
CA TYR A 313 14.31 -3.75 -4.60
C TYR A 313 14.69 -2.66 -5.62
N PHE A 314 13.71 -1.99 -6.24
CA PHE A 314 14.00 -0.90 -7.17
C PHE A 314 14.70 0.28 -6.48
N ALA A 315 14.31 0.61 -5.25
CA ALA A 315 15.02 1.58 -4.43
C ALA A 315 16.51 1.21 -4.28
N ASN A 316 16.82 -0.05 -3.94
CA ASN A 316 18.21 -0.53 -3.90
C ASN A 316 18.92 -0.36 -5.24
N ARG A 317 18.26 -0.64 -6.37
CA ARG A 317 18.83 -0.48 -7.72
C ARG A 317 19.14 0.97 -8.05
N LEU A 318 18.29 1.90 -7.63
CA LEU A 318 18.52 3.34 -7.78
C LEU A 318 19.72 3.80 -6.95
N GLU A 319 19.96 3.20 -5.79
CA GLU A 319 21.14 3.43 -4.94
C GLU A 319 22.38 2.61 -5.33
N GLY A 320 22.36 1.99 -6.50
CA GLY A 320 23.55 1.33 -7.06
C GLY A 320 23.70 -0.14 -6.75
N ALA A 321 22.75 -0.77 -6.06
CA ALA A 321 22.80 -2.22 -5.84
C ALA A 321 22.80 -2.98 -7.20
N PRO A 322 23.52 -4.10 -7.30
CA PRO A 322 23.55 -4.92 -8.52
C PRO A 322 22.21 -5.62 -8.77
N VAL A 323 22.07 -6.25 -9.93
CA VAL A 323 20.92 -7.11 -10.23
C VAL A 323 20.96 -8.33 -9.32
N PHE A 324 19.81 -8.63 -8.70
CA PHE A 324 19.71 -9.80 -7.81
C PHE A 324 19.93 -11.12 -8.56
N THR A 325 20.37 -12.12 -7.81
CA THR A 325 20.53 -13.49 -8.32
C THR A 325 19.18 -14.17 -8.40
N THR A 326 18.76 -14.55 -9.60
CA THR A 326 17.44 -15.16 -9.82
C THR A 326 17.31 -16.57 -9.23
N GLY A 327 18.44 -17.26 -9.03
CA GLY A 327 18.41 -18.66 -8.68
C GLY A 327 17.78 -19.53 -9.78
N ASN A 328 17.19 -20.65 -9.37
CA ASN A 328 16.44 -21.56 -10.25
C ASN A 328 15.14 -21.99 -9.54
N PRO A 329 14.18 -21.07 -9.38
CA PRO A 329 12.92 -21.36 -8.68
C PRO A 329 12.13 -22.44 -9.41
N GLU A 330 11.42 -23.27 -8.64
CA GLU A 330 10.49 -24.22 -9.21
C GLU A 330 9.34 -23.49 -9.91
N PRO A 331 8.79 -24.03 -11.01
CA PRO A 331 7.64 -23.43 -11.66
C PRO A 331 6.47 -23.23 -10.70
N GLY A 332 5.95 -22.02 -10.65
CA GLY A 332 4.76 -21.69 -9.87
C GLY A 332 3.47 -22.15 -10.54
N LEU A 333 2.36 -21.95 -9.89
CA LEU A 333 1.03 -22.26 -10.42
C LEU A 333 0.53 -21.18 -11.37
N SER A 334 -0.20 -21.58 -12.40
CA SER A 334 -1.02 -20.65 -13.20
C SER A 334 -2.14 -20.03 -12.34
N GLY A 335 -2.72 -18.92 -12.78
CA GLY A 335 -3.82 -18.26 -12.04
C GLY A 335 -5.01 -19.20 -11.77
N GLY A 336 -5.37 -20.06 -12.73
CA GLY A 336 -6.42 -21.07 -12.53
C GLY A 336 -6.05 -22.13 -11.48
N GLN A 337 -4.82 -22.64 -11.53
CA GLN A 337 -4.30 -23.57 -10.53
C GLN A 337 -4.18 -22.91 -9.15
N MET A 338 -3.81 -21.63 -9.08
CA MET A 338 -3.74 -20.88 -7.84
C MET A 338 -5.12 -20.73 -7.21
N LYS A 339 -6.16 -20.42 -8.00
CA LYS A 339 -7.56 -20.41 -7.49
C LYS A 339 -7.98 -21.76 -6.95
N ALA A 340 -7.67 -22.85 -7.65
CA ALA A 340 -7.95 -24.21 -7.18
C ALA A 340 -7.22 -24.51 -5.86
N LEU A 341 -5.96 -24.10 -5.74
CA LEU A 341 -5.20 -24.21 -4.49
C LEU A 341 -5.87 -23.41 -3.35
N GLN A 342 -6.20 -22.14 -3.58
CA GLN A 342 -6.88 -21.30 -2.60
C GLN A 342 -8.20 -21.92 -2.13
N GLN A 343 -9.01 -22.47 -3.05
CA GLN A 343 -10.24 -23.19 -2.70
C GLN A 343 -10.00 -24.41 -1.81
N LYS A 344 -9.00 -25.24 -2.14
CA LYS A 344 -8.63 -26.41 -1.36
C LYS A 344 -8.11 -26.04 0.04
N LEU A 345 -7.31 -24.98 0.16
CA LEU A 345 -6.82 -24.48 1.44
C LEU A 345 -7.96 -23.89 2.29
N ALA A 346 -8.84 -23.08 1.70
CA ALA A 346 -10.01 -22.54 2.38
C ALA A 346 -10.96 -23.64 2.89
N ALA A 347 -11.18 -24.69 2.09
CA ALA A 347 -11.98 -25.86 2.50
C ALA A 347 -11.38 -26.64 3.69
N ARG A 348 -10.06 -26.49 3.93
CA ARG A 348 -9.35 -27.04 5.09
C ARG A 348 -9.30 -26.08 6.29
N GLY A 349 -9.93 -24.90 6.18
CA GLY A 349 -10.02 -23.92 7.26
C GLY A 349 -8.86 -22.88 7.30
N TYR A 350 -8.00 -22.84 6.27
CA TYR A 350 -6.96 -21.81 6.20
C TYR A 350 -7.52 -20.49 5.69
N ASP A 351 -7.06 -19.39 6.28
CA ASP A 351 -7.34 -18.06 5.75
C ASP A 351 -6.40 -17.77 4.56
N VAL A 352 -6.96 -17.82 3.38
CA VAL A 352 -6.26 -17.50 2.12
C VAL A 352 -6.57 -16.09 1.60
N GLY A 353 -7.40 -15.34 2.33
CA GLY A 353 -7.97 -14.09 1.87
C GLY A 353 -8.95 -14.31 0.70
N LYS A 354 -8.82 -13.51 -0.36
CA LYS A 354 -9.65 -13.66 -1.56
C LYS A 354 -9.19 -14.85 -2.40
N ILE A 355 -10.15 -15.58 -2.98
CA ILE A 355 -9.90 -16.65 -3.96
C ILE A 355 -9.85 -16.02 -5.36
N ASP A 356 -8.77 -15.33 -5.65
CA ASP A 356 -8.59 -14.53 -6.87
C ASP A 356 -7.48 -15.04 -7.81
N GLY A 357 -6.70 -16.03 -7.36
CA GLY A 357 -5.57 -16.57 -8.12
C GLY A 357 -4.26 -15.81 -7.90
N ILE A 358 -4.21 -14.91 -6.90
CA ILE A 358 -3.03 -14.12 -6.54
C ILE A 358 -2.36 -14.74 -5.31
N LEU A 359 -1.05 -14.92 -5.37
CA LEU A 359 -0.25 -15.41 -4.25
C LEU A 359 0.06 -14.26 -3.26
N GLY A 360 -0.95 -13.85 -2.49
CA GLY A 360 -0.84 -12.85 -1.43
C GLY A 360 -0.28 -13.41 -0.13
N ALA A 361 -0.13 -12.55 0.89
CA ALA A 361 0.45 -12.92 2.19
C ALA A 361 -0.34 -14.04 2.90
N GLY A 362 -1.67 -13.98 2.91
CA GLY A 362 -2.51 -15.03 3.52
C GLY A 362 -2.36 -16.37 2.81
N THR A 363 -2.41 -16.39 1.47
CA THR A 363 -2.19 -17.63 0.70
C THR A 363 -0.78 -18.20 0.93
N ARG A 364 0.27 -17.35 1.02
CA ARG A 364 1.64 -17.81 1.34
C ARG A 364 1.72 -18.45 2.71
N ALA A 365 1.07 -17.86 3.70
CA ALA A 365 1.01 -18.40 5.05
C ALA A 365 0.36 -19.78 5.08
N ALA A 366 -0.82 -19.92 4.46
CA ALA A 366 -1.53 -21.20 4.35
C ALA A 366 -0.72 -22.27 3.59
N VAL A 367 -0.05 -21.89 2.50
CA VAL A 367 0.86 -22.78 1.74
C VAL A 367 1.99 -23.27 2.64
N GLN A 368 2.61 -22.39 3.40
CA GLN A 368 3.72 -22.75 4.29
C GLN A 368 3.29 -23.73 5.37
N ASP A 369 2.13 -23.51 5.99
CA ASP A 369 1.58 -24.40 7.02
C ASP A 369 1.29 -25.78 6.44
N VAL A 370 0.61 -25.86 5.31
CA VAL A 370 0.28 -27.12 4.65
C VAL A 370 1.54 -27.87 4.12
N GLN A 371 2.54 -27.14 3.63
CA GLN A 371 3.81 -27.74 3.25
C GLN A 371 4.46 -28.45 4.44
N ARG A 372 4.45 -27.79 5.63
CA ARG A 372 4.96 -28.39 6.88
C ARG A 372 4.18 -29.64 7.28
N GLU A 373 2.85 -29.58 7.26
CA GLU A 373 1.99 -30.74 7.58
C GLU A 373 2.26 -31.93 6.67
N LEU A 374 2.52 -31.68 5.39
CA LEU A 374 2.80 -32.71 4.39
C LEU A 374 4.27 -33.18 4.38
N GLY A 375 5.13 -32.66 5.28
CA GLY A 375 6.57 -32.96 5.30
C GLY A 375 7.32 -32.48 4.04
N MET A 376 6.82 -31.41 3.42
CA MET A 376 7.47 -30.73 2.29
C MET A 376 8.32 -29.56 2.81
N PRO A 377 9.32 -29.07 2.03
CA PRO A 377 9.98 -27.80 2.35
C PRO A 377 8.95 -26.67 2.47
N ALA A 378 8.84 -26.08 3.67
CA ALA A 378 7.80 -25.09 3.99
C ALA A 378 8.23 -23.67 3.62
N ASP A 379 8.50 -23.43 2.32
CA ASP A 379 9.08 -22.20 1.77
C ASP A 379 8.03 -21.21 1.20
N ALA A 380 6.74 -21.47 1.47
CA ALA A 380 5.60 -20.68 1.03
C ALA A 380 5.48 -20.52 -0.50
N TRP A 381 6.18 -21.35 -1.28
CA TRP A 381 6.09 -21.35 -2.75
C TRP A 381 5.21 -22.50 -3.25
N PRO A 382 4.03 -22.23 -3.80
CA PRO A 382 3.13 -23.28 -4.26
C PRO A 382 3.58 -23.84 -5.62
N THR A 383 3.67 -25.15 -5.69
CA THR A 383 4.03 -25.90 -6.90
C THR A 383 2.91 -26.86 -7.30
N ALA A 384 2.99 -27.42 -8.52
CA ALA A 384 2.07 -28.48 -8.96
C ALA A 384 2.16 -29.71 -8.04
N ALA A 385 3.35 -30.02 -7.49
CA ALA A 385 3.53 -31.13 -6.56
C ALA A 385 2.71 -30.92 -5.26
N LEU A 386 2.66 -29.68 -4.73
CA LEU A 386 1.80 -29.37 -3.59
C LEU A 386 0.31 -29.50 -3.96
N LEU A 387 -0.11 -28.87 -5.09
CA LEU A 387 -1.52 -28.88 -5.51
C LEU A 387 -2.08 -30.30 -5.68
N ASN A 388 -1.23 -31.25 -6.17
CA ASN A 388 -1.61 -32.63 -6.38
C ASN A 388 -1.71 -33.46 -5.09
N ARG A 389 -1.12 -32.98 -3.97
CA ARG A 389 -1.18 -33.64 -2.66
C ARG A 389 -2.34 -33.17 -1.78
N LEU A 390 -3.03 -32.12 -2.20
CA LEU A 390 -4.20 -31.55 -1.54
C LEU A 390 -5.50 -32.10 -2.14
#